data_cc9a85dd7933a73df57e90dfae760e69
#
_entry.id   cc9a85dd7933a73df57e90dfae760e69
#
_cell.length_a   1.000
_cell.length_b   1.000
_cell.length_c   1.000
_cell.angle_alpha   90.00
_cell.angle_beta   90.00
_cell.angle_gamma   90.00
#
_symmetry.space_group_name_H-M   'P 1'
#
loop_
_entity.id
_entity.type
_entity.pdbx_description
1 polymer ?
#
loop_
_entity_poly.entity_id
_entity_poly.type
_entity_poly.pdbx_seq_one_letter_code
_entity_poly.pdbx_strand_id
1 'polypeptide(L)'
;KDFTFLKKNKSPFYNIKTGKVSGYNDVGQVMFKTLIEGHENIEERFKKNITKNFGPGSVYWKNLNLRAKYRKVKDWRGIIKGPWIHQNIIETVKNIKANKKFTGGIKVNESDGYCAALPYFLYGYSFKSLKQIISSVTASKISLKYALAKFHLIDLALKGVKNPIDEFIKEFEKNSYFKTVIEDIKKIKRLNSKPHSEVVKKL
;
A
#
# COMPACT_ATOMS: atom_id res chain seq x y z
N LYS A 1 6.65 20.68 -15.75
CA LYS A 1 7.08 19.29 -16.11
C LYS A 1 5.80 18.50 -16.38
N ASP A 2 5.61 18.06 -17.62
CA ASP A 2 4.44 17.27 -17.99
C ASP A 2 4.55 15.89 -17.36
N PHE A 3 3.51 15.50 -16.63
CA PHE A 3 3.36 14.14 -16.15
C PHE A 3 3.05 13.25 -17.37
N THR A 4 4.05 12.55 -17.88
CA THR A 4 3.84 11.54 -18.91
C THR A 4 3.30 10.26 -18.29
N PHE A 5 2.02 10.00 -18.49
CA PHE A 5 1.45 8.70 -18.16
C PHE A 5 2.08 7.60 -19.02
N LEU A 6 2.21 6.41 -18.45
CA LEU A 6 2.66 5.25 -19.22
C LEU A 6 1.76 5.06 -20.45
N LYS A 7 2.38 4.97 -21.63
CA LYS A 7 1.65 4.66 -22.87
C LYS A 7 0.94 3.31 -22.73
N LYS A 8 -0.16 3.14 -23.46
CA LYS A 8 -0.87 1.86 -23.58
C LYS A 8 0.14 0.74 -23.85
N ASN A 9 0.03 -0.38 -23.17
CA ASN A 9 0.91 -1.56 -23.26
C ASN A 9 2.36 -1.38 -22.73
N LYS A 10 2.70 -0.25 -22.11
CA LYS A 10 4.00 -0.06 -21.43
C LYS A 10 3.94 -0.35 -19.93
N SER A 11 2.74 -0.53 -19.36
CA SER A 11 2.59 -0.98 -17.97
C SER A 11 3.03 -2.46 -17.86
N PRO A 12 3.78 -2.84 -16.80
CA PRO A 12 4.06 -4.24 -16.50
C PRO A 12 2.82 -4.99 -16.01
N PHE A 13 1.72 -4.27 -15.76
CA PHE A 13 0.45 -4.79 -15.30
C PHE A 13 -0.51 -5.05 -16.45
N TYR A 14 -1.76 -5.35 -16.13
CA TYR A 14 -2.82 -5.58 -17.09
C TYR A 14 -3.12 -4.33 -17.93
N ASN A 15 -3.78 -4.53 -19.07
CA ASN A 15 -4.19 -3.44 -19.95
C ASN A 15 -5.28 -2.57 -19.29
N ILE A 16 -4.87 -1.55 -18.56
CA ILE A 16 -5.72 -0.58 -17.89
C ILE A 16 -5.73 0.72 -18.69
N LYS A 17 -6.89 1.34 -18.86
CA LYS A 17 -7.00 2.65 -19.49
C LYS A 17 -6.25 3.70 -18.67
N THR A 18 -5.53 4.59 -19.35
CA THR A 18 -4.90 5.76 -18.72
C THR A 18 -5.93 6.55 -17.90
N GLY A 19 -5.53 7.01 -16.74
CA GLY A 19 -6.40 7.74 -15.81
C GLY A 19 -7.29 6.88 -14.92
N LYS A 20 -7.28 5.56 -15.05
CA LYS A 20 -7.91 4.67 -14.07
C LYS A 20 -7.04 4.49 -12.84
N VAL A 21 -7.69 4.34 -11.70
CA VAL A 21 -7.03 4.18 -10.40
C VAL A 21 -6.25 2.87 -10.30
N SER A 22 -5.19 2.87 -9.50
CA SER A 22 -4.40 1.68 -9.21
C SER A 22 -5.06 0.82 -8.13
N GLY A 23 -4.66 -0.45 -8.02
CA GLY A 23 -5.09 -1.33 -6.93
C GLY A 23 -4.78 -0.78 -5.54
N TYR A 24 -3.71 -0.01 -5.39
CA TYR A 24 -3.39 0.69 -4.13
C TYR A 24 -4.47 1.70 -3.75
N ASN A 25 -4.93 2.50 -4.70
CA ASN A 25 -6.01 3.45 -4.45
C ASN A 25 -7.33 2.74 -4.13
N ASP A 26 -7.61 1.62 -4.80
CA ASP A 26 -8.83 0.86 -4.55
C ASP A 26 -8.87 0.27 -3.14
N VAL A 27 -7.72 -0.13 -2.58
CA VAL A 27 -7.61 -0.54 -1.16
C VAL A 27 -7.94 0.63 -0.22
N GLY A 28 -7.43 1.82 -0.51
CA GLY A 28 -7.78 3.05 0.22
C GLY A 28 -9.27 3.37 0.13
N GLN A 29 -9.88 3.25 -1.05
CA GLN A 29 -11.32 3.46 -1.23
C GLN A 29 -12.16 2.47 -0.43
N VAL A 30 -11.73 1.21 -0.30
CA VAL A 30 -12.42 0.22 0.54
C VAL A 30 -12.41 0.66 2.00
N MET A 31 -11.28 1.20 2.51
CA MET A 31 -11.24 1.75 3.87
C MET A 31 -12.14 2.97 4.01
N PHE A 32 -12.08 3.90 3.07
CA PHE A 32 -12.95 5.10 3.09
C PHE A 32 -14.43 4.72 3.15
N LYS A 33 -14.85 3.76 2.31
CA LYS A 33 -16.21 3.23 2.36
C LYS A 33 -16.54 2.58 3.70
N THR A 34 -15.59 1.82 4.28
CA THR A 34 -15.76 1.20 5.60
C THR A 34 -16.03 2.24 6.70
N LEU A 35 -15.34 3.38 6.64
CA LEU A 35 -15.52 4.49 7.58
C LEU A 35 -16.90 5.15 7.43
N ILE A 36 -17.37 5.34 6.19
CA ILE A 36 -18.71 5.90 5.92
C ILE A 36 -19.81 4.96 6.43
N GLU A 37 -19.62 3.65 6.35
CA GLU A 37 -20.59 2.65 6.82
C GLU A 37 -20.72 2.64 8.37
N GLY A 38 -19.80 3.28 9.12
CA GLY A 38 -19.82 3.46 10.56
C GLY A 38 -18.48 3.23 11.24
N HIS A 39 -18.41 3.53 12.54
CA HIS A 39 -17.17 3.55 13.31
C HIS A 39 -16.99 2.35 14.24
N GLU A 40 -18.04 1.57 14.45
CA GLU A 40 -17.96 0.36 15.29
C GLU A 40 -17.35 -0.80 14.51
N ASN A 41 -16.52 -1.60 15.19
CA ASN A 41 -15.90 -2.80 14.62
C ASN A 41 -15.24 -2.60 13.23
N ILE A 42 -14.57 -1.45 13.04
CA ILE A 42 -13.99 -1.04 11.76
C ILE A 42 -13.09 -2.14 11.17
N GLU A 43 -12.25 -2.79 11.98
CA GLU A 43 -11.34 -3.82 11.49
C GLU A 43 -12.11 -4.99 10.86
N GLU A 44 -13.14 -5.49 11.51
CA GLU A 44 -13.94 -6.61 11.00
C GLU A 44 -14.76 -6.20 9.77
N ARG A 45 -15.33 -5.00 9.77
CA ARG A 45 -16.02 -4.46 8.61
C ARG A 45 -15.07 -4.26 7.42
N PHE A 46 -13.87 -3.77 7.68
CA PHE A 46 -12.84 -3.62 6.65
C PHE A 46 -12.44 -4.97 6.05
N LYS A 47 -12.23 -6.01 6.86
CA LYS A 47 -11.97 -7.37 6.39
C LYS A 47 -13.11 -7.90 5.50
N LYS A 48 -14.36 -7.67 5.89
CA LYS A 48 -15.53 -8.01 5.09
C LYS A 48 -15.53 -7.27 3.75
N ASN A 49 -15.26 -5.97 3.76
CA ASN A 49 -15.22 -5.13 2.57
C ASN A 49 -14.04 -5.49 1.66
N ILE A 50 -12.85 -5.77 2.19
CA ILE A 50 -11.71 -6.31 1.42
C ILE A 50 -12.12 -7.60 0.71
N THR A 51 -12.74 -8.54 1.41
CA THR A 51 -13.17 -9.81 0.82
C THR A 51 -14.22 -9.61 -0.27
N LYS A 52 -15.17 -8.70 -0.08
CA LYS A 52 -16.20 -8.37 -1.07
C LYS A 52 -15.60 -7.75 -2.33
N ASN A 53 -14.66 -6.81 -2.19
CA ASN A 53 -14.11 -6.04 -3.31
C ASN A 53 -13.00 -6.78 -4.07
N PHE A 54 -12.22 -7.63 -3.39
CA PHE A 54 -11.05 -8.29 -3.98
C PHE A 54 -11.15 -9.82 -3.99
N GLY A 55 -12.10 -10.42 -3.31
CA GLY A 55 -12.28 -11.86 -3.21
C GLY A 55 -12.99 -12.49 -4.41
N PRO A 56 -13.34 -13.79 -4.30
CA PRO A 56 -14.07 -14.52 -5.32
C PRO A 56 -15.33 -13.78 -5.78
N GLY A 57 -15.53 -13.73 -7.10
CA GLY A 57 -16.63 -12.98 -7.72
C GLY A 57 -16.26 -11.55 -8.14
N SER A 58 -15.22 -10.93 -7.57
CA SER A 58 -14.75 -9.62 -7.96
C SER A 58 -14.03 -9.64 -9.32
N VAL A 59 -13.93 -8.46 -9.97
CA VAL A 59 -13.15 -8.30 -11.20
C VAL A 59 -11.66 -8.62 -10.97
N TYR A 60 -11.14 -8.29 -9.80
CA TYR A 60 -9.77 -8.61 -9.39
C TYR A 60 -9.51 -10.11 -9.35
N TRP A 61 -10.42 -10.87 -8.75
CA TRP A 61 -10.29 -12.33 -8.65
C TRP A 61 -10.47 -13.03 -9.98
N LYS A 62 -11.38 -12.53 -10.82
CA LYS A 62 -11.53 -13.00 -12.21
C LYS A 62 -10.25 -12.80 -12.99
N ASN A 63 -9.61 -11.63 -12.89
CA ASN A 63 -8.34 -11.32 -13.56
C ASN A 63 -7.19 -12.20 -13.03
N LEU A 64 -7.16 -12.51 -11.73
CA LEU A 64 -6.20 -13.45 -11.14
C LEU A 64 -6.33 -14.84 -11.77
N ASN A 65 -7.55 -15.34 -11.93
CA ASN A 65 -7.82 -16.63 -12.55
C ASN A 65 -7.44 -16.63 -14.05
N LEU A 66 -7.74 -15.56 -14.78
CA LEU A 66 -7.31 -15.39 -16.18
C LEU A 66 -5.78 -15.37 -16.29
N ARG A 67 -5.08 -14.70 -15.37
CA ARG A 67 -3.61 -14.73 -15.31
C ARG A 67 -3.09 -16.15 -15.13
N ALA A 68 -3.66 -16.93 -14.22
CA ALA A 68 -3.26 -18.32 -14.00
C ALA A 68 -3.45 -19.17 -15.28
N LYS A 69 -4.55 -18.95 -16.02
CA LYS A 69 -4.86 -19.62 -17.28
C LYS A 69 -3.89 -19.22 -18.39
N TYR A 70 -3.60 -17.94 -18.56
CA TYR A 70 -2.88 -17.42 -19.72
C TYR A 70 -1.39 -17.13 -19.48
N ARG A 71 -0.84 -17.38 -18.28
CA ARG A 71 0.56 -17.04 -17.94
C ARG A 71 1.64 -17.58 -18.88
N LYS A 72 1.35 -18.66 -19.62
CA LYS A 72 2.24 -19.29 -20.60
C LYS A 72 2.06 -18.75 -22.03
N VAL A 73 1.04 -17.95 -22.25
CA VAL A 73 0.74 -17.37 -23.58
C VAL A 73 1.60 -16.11 -23.76
N LYS A 74 2.24 -15.97 -24.92
CA LYS A 74 2.95 -14.73 -25.27
C LYS A 74 1.97 -13.55 -25.19
N ASP A 75 2.42 -12.43 -24.63
CA ASP A 75 1.64 -11.21 -24.50
C ASP A 75 0.32 -11.34 -23.70
N TRP A 76 0.23 -12.32 -22.79
CA TRP A 76 -0.95 -12.56 -21.97
C TRP A 76 -1.47 -11.31 -21.25
N ARG A 77 -0.59 -10.31 -20.94
CA ARG A 77 -0.99 -9.06 -20.31
C ARG A 77 -1.92 -8.21 -21.16
N GLY A 78 -1.80 -8.29 -22.50
CA GLY A 78 -2.70 -7.64 -23.44
C GLY A 78 -4.09 -8.27 -23.49
N ILE A 79 -4.22 -9.54 -23.12
CA ILE A 79 -5.49 -10.29 -23.10
C ILE A 79 -6.33 -9.89 -21.90
N ILE A 80 -5.70 -9.66 -20.74
CA ILE A 80 -6.41 -9.36 -19.48
C ILE A 80 -6.67 -7.85 -19.40
N LYS A 81 -7.94 -7.48 -19.33
CA LYS A 81 -8.39 -6.09 -19.18
C LYS A 81 -8.82 -5.84 -17.74
N GLY A 82 -8.39 -4.71 -17.18
CA GLY A 82 -8.85 -4.27 -15.85
C GLY A 82 -7.74 -4.28 -14.79
N PRO A 83 -8.13 -4.22 -13.52
CA PRO A 83 -7.19 -4.00 -12.44
C PRO A 83 -6.35 -5.23 -12.12
N TRP A 84 -5.14 -4.96 -11.61
CA TRP A 84 -4.24 -5.93 -11.03
C TRP A 84 -4.51 -6.08 -9.54
N ILE A 85 -4.53 -7.31 -9.03
CA ILE A 85 -4.57 -7.58 -7.59
C ILE A 85 -3.15 -7.81 -7.06
N HIS A 86 -2.81 -7.12 -5.98
CA HIS A 86 -1.53 -7.23 -5.31
C HIS A 86 -1.43 -8.53 -4.51
N GLN A 87 -0.20 -9.03 -4.33
CA GLN A 87 0.03 -10.30 -3.66
C GLN A 87 -0.41 -10.26 -2.19
N ASN A 88 -0.15 -9.15 -1.49
CA ASN A 88 -0.62 -8.97 -0.11
C ASN A 88 -2.14 -9.09 0.00
N ILE A 89 -2.89 -8.50 -0.94
CA ILE A 89 -4.35 -8.55 -0.94
C ILE A 89 -4.86 -9.97 -1.22
N ILE A 90 -4.21 -10.69 -2.15
CA ILE A 90 -4.55 -12.11 -2.42
C ILE A 90 -4.41 -12.94 -1.14
N GLU A 91 -3.29 -12.77 -0.43
CA GLU A 91 -3.01 -13.50 0.80
C GLU A 91 -3.96 -13.08 1.93
N THR A 92 -4.24 -11.79 2.06
CA THR A 92 -5.19 -11.26 3.03
C THR A 92 -6.57 -11.89 2.85
N VAL A 93 -7.11 -11.89 1.63
CA VAL A 93 -8.40 -12.52 1.34
C VAL A 93 -8.39 -14.01 1.68
N LYS A 94 -7.31 -14.74 1.32
CA LYS A 94 -7.18 -16.17 1.66
C LYS A 94 -7.13 -16.39 3.18
N ASN A 95 -6.39 -15.56 3.91
CA ASN A 95 -6.25 -15.67 5.35
C ASN A 95 -7.57 -15.35 6.08
N ILE A 96 -8.33 -14.33 5.63
CA ILE A 96 -9.67 -14.03 6.16
C ILE A 96 -10.60 -15.22 5.95
N LYS A 97 -10.65 -15.78 4.74
CA LYS A 97 -11.48 -16.95 4.43
C LYS A 97 -11.12 -18.21 5.24
N ALA A 98 -9.86 -18.33 5.61
CA ALA A 98 -9.36 -19.40 6.45
C ALA A 98 -9.48 -19.09 7.97
N ASN A 99 -10.19 -18.05 8.34
CA ASN A 99 -10.38 -17.58 9.73
C ASN A 99 -9.06 -17.46 10.53
N LYS A 100 -7.98 -17.02 9.87
CA LYS A 100 -6.70 -16.86 10.56
C LYS A 100 -6.73 -15.64 11.48
N LYS A 101 -6.11 -15.77 12.66
CA LYS A 101 -5.95 -14.67 13.63
C LYS A 101 -5.23 -13.46 13.02
N PHE A 102 -4.21 -13.70 12.20
CA PHE A 102 -3.47 -12.66 11.47
C PHE A 102 -3.78 -12.76 9.98
N THR A 103 -4.35 -11.71 9.41
CA THR A 103 -4.88 -11.73 8.04
C THR A 103 -3.91 -11.17 7.01
N GLY A 104 -2.99 -10.27 7.39
CA GLY A 104 -2.07 -9.63 6.47
C GLY A 104 -1.15 -10.60 5.70
N GLY A 105 -0.91 -10.31 4.43
CA GLY A 105 0.03 -11.06 3.59
C GLY A 105 1.49 -10.76 3.96
N ILE A 106 2.40 -11.72 3.77
CA ILE A 106 3.81 -11.62 4.18
C ILE A 106 4.83 -11.73 3.04
N LYS A 107 4.40 -12.12 1.84
CA LYS A 107 5.33 -12.52 0.77
C LYS A 107 6.08 -11.38 0.10
N VAL A 108 5.53 -10.16 0.14
CA VAL A 108 6.07 -9.00 -0.57
C VAL A 108 5.99 -7.72 0.27
N ASN A 109 6.89 -6.79 -0.01
CA ASN A 109 6.92 -5.48 0.63
C ASN A 109 6.12 -4.47 -0.21
N GLU A 110 4.79 -4.58 -0.22
CA GLU A 110 3.88 -3.69 -0.95
C GLU A 110 3.30 -2.60 -0.04
N SER A 111 2.81 -1.52 -0.64
CA SER A 111 2.27 -0.35 0.07
C SER A 111 0.78 -0.46 0.42
N ASP A 112 0.15 -1.63 0.22
CA ASP A 112 -1.29 -1.82 0.46
C ASP A 112 -1.70 -1.45 1.88
N GLY A 113 -0.90 -1.82 2.88
CA GLY A 113 -1.18 -1.49 4.28
C GLY A 113 -1.17 0.02 4.54
N TYR A 114 -0.22 0.76 3.94
CA TYR A 114 -0.20 2.21 3.99
C TYR A 114 -1.45 2.81 3.34
N CYS A 115 -1.79 2.37 2.13
CA CYS A 115 -2.94 2.88 1.40
C CYS A 115 -4.27 2.56 2.09
N ALA A 116 -4.39 1.38 2.71
CA ALA A 116 -5.53 1.02 3.55
C ALA A 116 -5.67 1.95 4.75
N ALA A 117 -4.57 2.29 5.41
CA ALA A 117 -4.59 3.06 6.65
C ALA A 117 -4.66 4.58 6.42
N LEU A 118 -4.40 5.08 5.22
CA LEU A 118 -4.38 6.52 4.95
C LEU A 118 -5.72 7.22 5.24
N PRO A 119 -6.88 6.75 4.75
CA PRO A 119 -8.17 7.36 5.12
C PRO A 119 -8.45 7.25 6.62
N TYR A 120 -8.05 6.15 7.25
CA TYR A 120 -8.20 5.93 8.69
C TYR A 120 -7.36 6.92 9.51
N PHE A 121 -6.12 7.20 9.09
CA PHE A 121 -5.27 8.23 9.69
C PHE A 121 -5.87 9.64 9.55
N LEU A 122 -6.32 10.01 8.34
CA LEU A 122 -6.91 11.33 8.08
C LEU A 122 -8.20 11.56 8.86
N TYR A 123 -8.88 10.50 9.27
CA TYR A 123 -10.05 10.58 10.13
C TYR A 123 -9.71 10.83 11.61
N GLY A 124 -8.44 10.83 12.00
CA GLY A 124 -7.97 11.17 13.35
C GLY A 124 -7.76 9.99 14.30
N TYR A 125 -7.67 8.77 13.79
CA TYR A 125 -7.42 7.60 14.64
C TYR A 125 -5.95 7.54 15.12
N SER A 126 -5.74 6.90 16.27
CA SER A 126 -4.43 6.81 16.91
C SER A 126 -3.42 5.94 16.15
N PHE A 127 -2.13 6.21 16.34
CA PHE A 127 -1.06 5.37 15.76
C PHE A 127 -1.14 3.89 16.18
N LYS A 128 -1.64 3.59 17.39
CA LYS A 128 -1.86 2.22 17.84
C LYS A 128 -2.87 1.49 16.95
N SER A 129 -3.99 2.12 16.66
CA SER A 129 -5.03 1.56 15.80
C SER A 129 -4.63 1.53 14.32
N LEU A 130 -3.84 2.52 13.84
CA LEU A 130 -3.21 2.47 12.51
C LEU A 130 -2.37 1.21 12.31
N LYS A 131 -1.55 0.84 13.31
CA LYS A 131 -0.76 -0.38 13.25
C LYS A 131 -1.62 -1.62 13.05
N GLN A 132 -2.79 -1.70 13.69
CA GLN A 132 -3.74 -2.81 13.52
C GLN A 132 -4.28 -2.87 12.09
N ILE A 133 -4.75 -1.75 11.55
CA ILE A 133 -5.25 -1.67 10.16
C ILE A 133 -4.16 -2.04 9.15
N ILE A 134 -2.95 -1.50 9.27
CA ILE A 134 -1.83 -1.86 8.40
C ILE A 134 -1.58 -3.37 8.46
N SER A 135 -1.54 -3.94 9.67
CA SER A 135 -1.24 -5.36 9.90
C SER A 135 -2.36 -6.28 9.44
N SER A 136 -3.60 -5.80 9.28
CA SER A 136 -4.70 -6.59 8.72
C SER A 136 -4.51 -6.86 7.21
N VAL A 137 -3.70 -6.03 6.53
CA VAL A 137 -3.42 -6.12 5.08
C VAL A 137 -2.01 -6.62 4.79
N THR A 138 -1.02 -6.25 5.61
CA THR A 138 0.36 -6.73 5.45
C THR A 138 0.98 -7.15 6.78
N ALA A 139 1.60 -8.32 6.81
CA ALA A 139 2.42 -8.77 7.92
C ALA A 139 3.92 -8.53 7.69
N SER A 140 4.31 -7.90 6.58
CA SER A 140 5.68 -7.48 6.33
C SER A 140 6.12 -6.44 7.36
N LYS A 141 7.11 -6.79 8.18
CA LYS A 141 7.70 -5.88 9.17
C LYS A 141 8.31 -4.64 8.53
N ILE A 142 8.85 -4.78 7.32
CA ILE A 142 9.42 -3.67 6.55
C ILE A 142 8.30 -2.73 6.11
N SER A 143 7.27 -3.23 5.42
CA SER A 143 6.14 -2.43 4.97
C SER A 143 5.46 -1.70 6.14
N LEU A 144 5.31 -2.36 7.29
CA LEU A 144 4.73 -1.76 8.48
C LEU A 144 5.58 -0.58 9.00
N LYS A 145 6.91 -0.77 9.10
CA LYS A 145 7.82 0.29 9.56
C LYS A 145 7.75 1.53 8.67
N TYR A 146 7.84 1.34 7.35
CA TYR A 146 7.80 2.44 6.39
C TYR A 146 6.43 3.12 6.35
N ALA A 147 5.33 2.37 6.48
CA ALA A 147 3.99 2.94 6.57
C ALA A 147 3.84 3.83 7.80
N LEU A 148 4.26 3.36 8.98
CA LEU A 148 4.21 4.16 10.21
C LEU A 148 5.11 5.40 10.14
N ALA A 149 6.33 5.28 9.58
CA ALA A 149 7.20 6.42 9.38
C ALA A 149 6.57 7.48 8.46
N LYS A 150 5.92 7.05 7.36
CA LYS A 150 5.17 7.97 6.48
C LYS A 150 4.06 8.70 7.22
N PHE A 151 3.31 8.02 8.09
CA PHE A 151 2.27 8.67 8.89
C PHE A 151 2.83 9.67 9.89
N HIS A 152 3.95 9.38 10.54
CA HIS A 152 4.64 10.36 11.39
C HIS A 152 5.08 11.59 10.59
N LEU A 153 5.65 11.41 9.39
CA LEU A 153 6.03 12.54 8.53
C LEU A 153 4.82 13.37 8.09
N ILE A 154 3.69 12.73 7.76
CA ILE A 154 2.46 13.44 7.40
C ILE A 154 1.91 14.19 8.62
N ASP A 155 1.90 13.59 9.80
CA ASP A 155 1.44 14.22 11.04
C ASP A 155 2.28 15.48 11.37
N LEU A 156 3.61 15.39 11.28
CA LEU A 156 4.50 16.53 11.46
C LEU A 156 4.22 17.63 10.43
N ALA A 157 4.01 17.26 9.16
CA ALA A 157 3.67 18.23 8.12
C ALA A 157 2.31 18.90 8.37
N LEU A 158 1.29 18.15 8.78
CA LEU A 158 -0.04 18.69 9.12
C LEU A 158 0.00 19.61 10.35
N LYS A 159 0.92 19.39 11.28
CA LYS A 159 1.20 20.27 12.43
C LYS A 159 1.99 21.52 12.04
N GLY A 160 2.31 21.72 10.77
CA GLY A 160 3.04 22.89 10.29
C GLY A 160 4.56 22.86 10.58
N VAL A 161 5.12 21.71 10.89
CA VAL A 161 6.57 21.57 11.10
C VAL A 161 7.30 21.90 9.80
N LYS A 162 8.19 22.90 9.81
CA LYS A 162 8.87 23.41 8.62
C LYS A 162 9.71 22.34 7.90
N ASN A 163 10.34 21.45 8.66
CA ASN A 163 11.15 20.35 8.11
C ASN A 163 10.80 19.03 8.78
N PRO A 164 9.70 18.35 8.33
CA PRO A 164 9.22 17.13 8.95
C PRO A 164 10.25 15.99 8.96
N ILE A 165 11.10 15.93 7.93
CA ILE A 165 12.12 14.87 7.80
C ILE A 165 13.18 15.00 8.90
N ASP A 166 13.69 16.20 9.13
CA ASP A 166 14.72 16.42 10.15
C ASP A 166 14.13 16.26 11.56
N GLU A 167 12.91 16.71 11.78
CA GLU A 167 12.24 16.51 13.07
C GLU A 167 11.95 15.04 13.34
N PHE A 168 11.52 14.28 12.33
CA PHE A 168 11.34 12.82 12.44
C PHE A 168 12.68 12.13 12.81
N ILE A 169 13.78 12.49 12.16
CA ILE A 169 15.10 11.93 12.48
C ILE A 169 15.45 12.23 13.93
N LYS A 170 15.32 13.48 14.38
CA LYS A 170 15.64 13.92 15.73
C LYS A 170 14.79 13.17 16.80
N GLU A 171 13.50 13.05 16.54
CA GLU A 171 12.56 12.37 17.47
C GLU A 171 12.86 10.87 17.60
N PHE A 172 13.18 10.21 16.49
CA PHE A 172 13.30 8.75 16.43
C PHE A 172 14.73 8.22 16.27
N GLU A 173 15.78 9.06 16.31
CA GLU A 173 17.19 8.64 16.08
C GLU A 173 17.63 7.51 17.04
N LYS A 174 17.19 7.55 18.30
CA LYS A 174 17.49 6.54 19.31
C LYS A 174 16.53 5.36 19.31
N ASN A 175 15.50 5.39 18.45
CA ASN A 175 14.47 4.34 18.41
C ASN A 175 14.92 3.22 17.47
N SER A 176 15.23 2.05 18.04
CA SER A 176 15.67 0.88 17.28
C SER A 176 14.65 0.41 16.22
N TYR A 177 13.36 0.67 16.45
CA TYR A 177 12.30 0.30 15.50
C TYR A 177 12.43 1.04 14.17
N PHE A 178 12.78 2.33 14.18
CA PHE A 178 12.92 3.14 12.96
C PHE A 178 14.35 3.26 12.43
N LYS A 179 15.33 2.60 13.06
CA LYS A 179 16.75 2.71 12.69
C LYS A 179 16.98 2.57 11.18
N THR A 180 16.49 1.49 10.57
CA THR A 180 16.66 1.24 9.12
C THR A 180 16.03 2.34 8.27
N VAL A 181 14.82 2.81 8.64
CA VAL A 181 14.15 3.90 7.91
C VAL A 181 14.96 5.20 7.96
N ILE A 182 15.51 5.53 9.12
CA ILE A 182 16.35 6.72 9.32
C ILE A 182 17.65 6.61 8.52
N GLU A 183 18.28 5.45 8.50
CA GLU A 183 19.47 5.20 7.69
C GLU A 183 19.19 5.41 6.20
N ASP A 184 18.07 4.90 5.70
CA ASP A 184 17.67 5.10 4.31
C ASP A 184 17.34 6.56 4.01
N ILE A 185 16.65 7.27 4.91
CA ILE A 185 16.40 8.71 4.77
C ILE A 185 17.72 9.49 4.70
N LYS A 186 18.65 9.21 5.61
CA LYS A 186 19.99 9.85 5.62
C LYS A 186 20.76 9.58 4.32
N LYS A 187 20.66 8.35 3.79
CA LYS A 187 21.24 7.96 2.50
C LYS A 187 20.62 8.75 1.35
N ILE A 188 19.31 8.85 1.29
CA ILE A 188 18.59 9.61 0.25
C ILE A 188 18.96 11.11 0.32
N LYS A 189 19.03 11.70 1.53
CA LYS A 189 19.44 13.10 1.69
C LYS A 189 20.83 13.38 1.10
N ARG A 190 21.80 12.48 1.30
CA ARG A 190 23.16 12.60 0.70
C ARG A 190 23.15 12.51 -0.82
N LEU A 191 22.12 11.90 -1.41
CA LEU A 191 21.97 11.73 -2.85
C LEU A 191 21.09 12.81 -3.50
N ASN A 192 20.54 13.73 -2.72
CA ASN A 192 19.55 14.73 -3.18
C ASN A 192 20.05 15.69 -4.28
N SER A 193 21.37 15.87 -4.41
CA SER A 193 21.97 16.63 -5.51
C SER A 193 22.04 15.88 -6.84
N LYS A 194 21.71 14.60 -6.86
CA LYS A 194 21.81 13.75 -8.05
C LYS A 194 20.48 13.61 -8.78
N PRO A 195 20.50 13.38 -10.11
CA PRO A 195 19.28 13.04 -10.85
C PRO A 195 18.56 11.82 -10.24
N HIS A 196 17.22 11.85 -10.25
CA HIS A 196 16.39 10.77 -9.67
C HIS A 196 16.76 9.38 -10.19
N SER A 197 17.09 9.27 -11.50
CA SER A 197 17.51 8.00 -12.12
C SER A 197 18.81 7.43 -11.55
N GLU A 198 19.72 8.28 -11.05
CA GLU A 198 20.96 7.85 -10.38
C GLU A 198 20.72 7.47 -8.92
N VAL A 199 19.81 8.19 -8.25
CA VAL A 199 19.42 7.88 -6.86
C VAL A 199 18.81 6.50 -6.78
N VAL A 200 17.83 6.19 -7.64
CA VAL A 200 17.14 4.89 -7.66
C VAL A 200 18.08 3.70 -7.92
N LYS A 201 19.16 3.90 -8.70
CA LYS A 201 20.15 2.82 -8.94
C LYS A 201 21.04 2.53 -7.73
N LYS A 202 21.10 3.43 -6.74
CA LYS A 202 21.99 3.33 -5.58
C LYS A 202 21.28 2.95 -4.27
N LEU A 203 19.94 2.91 -4.31
CA LEU A 203 19.09 2.42 -3.22
C LEU A 203 18.91 0.92 -3.29
#